data_b73d63204c7491887494b207a54b6d49
#
_entry.id   b73d63204c7491887494b207a54b6d49
#
_cell.length_a   1.000
_cell.length_b   1.000
_cell.length_c   1.000
_cell.angle_alpha   90.00
_cell.angle_beta   90.00
_cell.angle_gamma   90.00
#
_symmetry.space_group_name_H-M   'P 1'
#
loop_
_entity.id
_entity.type
_entity.pdbx_description
1 polymer ?
#
loop_
_entity_poly.entity_id
_entity_poly.type
_entity_poly.pdbx_seq_one_letter_code
_entity_poly.pdbx_strand_id
1 'polypeptide(L)'
;MQSKIMYIENKSKGHHGLAWIGFAEFSKSGQTVYFDGKALKKLKNPGTWGNYFDIETGEEYWVSGIKKNGQDRHWCGGGKIMIDKKSIDEYLKLVDFDILDEKNFTIIEFSKTDKSRFNEIENTEIEFMDESRSATYWDNNKRKLSSI
;
A
#
# COMPACT_ATOMS: atom_id res chain seq x y z
N MET A 1 6.79 0.88 -16.24
CA MET A 1 6.06 1.11 -14.98
C MET A 1 5.42 2.46 -14.99
N GLN A 2 4.25 2.54 -14.41
CA GLN A 2 3.52 3.78 -14.27
C GLN A 2 3.63 4.29 -12.85
N SER A 3 3.77 5.61 -12.72
CA SER A 3 3.77 6.28 -11.43
C SER A 3 2.52 7.14 -11.34
N LYS A 4 1.78 7.01 -10.25
CA LYS A 4 0.56 7.78 -10.02
C LYS A 4 0.51 8.25 -8.58
N ILE A 5 -0.11 9.40 -8.36
CA ILE A 5 -0.35 9.84 -7.00
C ILE A 5 -1.52 9.07 -6.43
N MET A 6 -1.32 8.48 -5.26
CA MET A 6 -2.32 7.60 -4.64
C MET A 6 -2.47 7.91 -3.15
N TYR A 7 -3.62 7.53 -2.62
CA TYR A 7 -3.86 7.47 -1.19
C TYR A 7 -3.67 6.02 -0.74
N ILE A 8 -2.86 5.80 0.28
CA ILE A 8 -2.52 4.48 0.77
C ILE A 8 -2.69 4.46 2.29
N GLU A 9 -3.41 3.48 2.80
CA GLU A 9 -3.67 3.40 4.24
C GLU A 9 -3.44 1.97 4.74
N ASN A 10 -2.72 1.84 5.86
CA ASN A 10 -2.55 0.54 6.51
C ASN A 10 -3.85 0.20 7.24
N LYS A 11 -4.51 -0.88 6.84
CA LYS A 11 -5.81 -1.29 7.37
C LYS A 11 -5.72 -2.37 8.44
N SER A 12 -4.53 -2.84 8.76
CA SER A 12 -4.37 -3.89 9.76
C SER A 12 -4.81 -3.48 11.16
N LYS A 13 -4.90 -2.19 11.40
CA LYS A 13 -5.37 -1.65 12.69
C LYS A 13 -6.69 -0.90 12.54
N GLY A 14 -7.51 -1.33 11.58
CA GLY A 14 -8.79 -0.67 11.32
C GLY A 14 -8.60 0.74 10.84
N HIS A 15 -9.24 1.71 11.50
CA HIS A 15 -9.14 3.11 11.11
C HIS A 15 -7.98 3.85 11.79
N HIS A 16 -7.19 3.16 12.59
CA HIS A 16 -6.09 3.78 13.33
C HIS A 16 -4.73 3.59 12.68
N GLY A 17 -4.69 3.00 11.51
CA GLY A 17 -3.44 2.76 10.81
C GLY A 17 -2.85 4.02 10.19
N LEU A 18 -1.59 3.94 9.80
CA LEU A 18 -0.91 5.03 9.12
C LEU A 18 -1.47 5.20 7.71
N ALA A 19 -1.43 6.42 7.22
CA ALA A 19 -1.88 6.73 5.85
C ALA A 19 -0.87 7.64 5.16
N TRP A 20 -0.79 7.49 3.83
CA TRP A 20 0.15 8.21 3.00
C TRP A 20 -0.52 8.76 1.75
N ILE A 21 -0.02 9.88 1.25
CA ILE A 21 -0.30 10.36 -0.10
C ILE A 21 1.03 10.59 -0.77
N GLY A 22 1.18 10.05 -1.97
CA GLY A 22 2.40 10.25 -2.74
C GLY A 22 2.36 9.45 -4.03
N PHE A 23 3.43 9.57 -4.80
CA PHE A 23 3.55 8.81 -6.04
C PHE A 23 3.89 7.37 -5.72
N ALA A 24 3.09 6.47 -6.26
CA ALA A 24 3.32 5.03 -6.17
C ALA A 24 3.58 4.51 -7.59
N GLU A 25 4.50 3.56 -7.70
CA GLU A 25 4.80 2.92 -8.97
C GLU A 25 4.05 1.60 -9.07
N PHE A 26 3.46 1.33 -10.22
CA PHE A 26 2.72 0.09 -10.44
C PHE A 26 3.49 -0.80 -11.38
N SER A 27 3.50 -2.10 -11.13
CA SER A 27 4.02 -3.08 -12.07
C SER A 27 3.15 -3.06 -13.34
N LYS A 28 3.63 -3.65 -14.43
CA LYS A 28 2.91 -3.65 -15.70
C LYS A 28 1.50 -4.21 -15.58
N SER A 29 1.33 -5.24 -14.80
CA SER A 29 0.02 -5.87 -14.60
C SER A 29 -0.84 -5.12 -13.59
N GLY A 30 -0.29 -4.18 -12.85
CA GLY A 30 -0.98 -3.50 -11.76
C GLY A 30 -1.11 -4.35 -10.50
N GLN A 31 -0.50 -5.53 -10.48
CA GLN A 31 -0.62 -6.44 -9.34
C GLN A 31 0.28 -6.03 -8.17
N THR A 32 1.31 -5.26 -8.42
CA THR A 32 2.24 -4.83 -7.38
C THR A 32 2.37 -3.31 -7.38
N VAL A 33 2.36 -2.73 -6.20
CA VAL A 33 2.50 -1.29 -5.98
C VAL A 33 3.72 -1.06 -5.12
N TYR A 34 4.59 -0.14 -5.54
CA TYR A 34 5.80 0.22 -4.81
C TYR A 34 5.68 1.64 -4.29
N PHE A 35 5.88 1.83 -2.99
CA PHE A 35 5.93 3.17 -2.42
C PHE A 35 6.72 3.14 -1.10
N ASP A 36 7.43 4.20 -0.83
CA ASP A 36 8.14 4.44 0.44
C ASP A 36 8.87 3.20 0.98
N GLY A 37 9.63 2.54 0.13
CA GLY A 37 10.41 1.36 0.51
C GLY A 37 9.61 0.09 0.66
N LYS A 38 8.33 0.10 0.32
CA LYS A 38 7.42 -1.04 0.48
C LYS A 38 6.96 -1.56 -0.88
N ALA A 39 6.56 -2.82 -0.89
CA ALA A 39 5.90 -3.42 -2.04
C ALA A 39 4.61 -4.07 -1.58
N LEU A 40 3.52 -3.70 -2.21
CA LEU A 40 2.19 -4.21 -1.89
C LEU A 40 1.68 -5.02 -3.08
N LYS A 41 1.11 -6.17 -2.79
CA LYS A 41 0.55 -7.04 -3.81
C LYS A 41 -0.96 -7.08 -3.72
N LYS A 42 -1.61 -7.08 -4.86
CA LYS A 42 -3.07 -7.06 -4.92
C LYS A 42 -3.66 -8.35 -4.36
N LEU A 43 -4.66 -8.22 -3.51
CA LEU A 43 -5.38 -9.36 -2.98
C LEU A 43 -6.26 -9.94 -4.08
N LYS A 44 -6.27 -11.27 -4.21
CA LYS A 44 -7.13 -11.95 -5.19
C LYS A 44 -8.58 -11.83 -4.79
N ASN A 45 -8.86 -12.08 -3.52
CA ASN A 45 -10.17 -11.84 -2.97
C ASN A 45 -10.04 -10.68 -2.03
N PRO A 46 -10.88 -9.67 -2.13
CA PRO A 46 -10.78 -8.52 -1.24
C PRO A 46 -10.72 -9.00 0.20
N GLY A 47 -9.76 -8.49 0.94
CA GLY A 47 -9.67 -8.76 2.36
C GLY A 47 -10.78 -8.06 3.10
N THR A 48 -10.81 -8.22 4.41
CA THR A 48 -11.82 -7.59 5.23
C THR A 48 -11.74 -6.07 5.17
N TRP A 49 -10.53 -5.55 5.06
CA TRP A 49 -10.30 -4.11 5.16
C TRP A 49 -9.54 -3.53 3.99
N GLY A 50 -8.63 -4.28 3.38
CA GLY A 50 -7.75 -3.78 2.34
C GLY A 50 -7.97 -4.40 0.98
N ASN A 51 -7.30 -3.83 -0.03
CA ASN A 51 -7.29 -4.38 -1.39
C ASN A 51 -5.90 -4.82 -1.83
N TYR A 52 -4.88 -4.55 -1.02
CA TYR A 52 -3.51 -4.98 -1.22
C TYR A 52 -2.94 -5.48 0.11
N PHE A 53 -1.81 -6.17 0.07
CA PHE A 53 -1.09 -6.57 1.27
C PHE A 53 0.40 -6.34 1.11
N ASP A 54 1.07 -6.03 2.21
CA ASP A 54 2.52 -5.84 2.24
C ASP A 54 3.20 -7.19 2.06
N ILE A 55 4.06 -7.32 1.07
CA ILE A 55 4.74 -8.58 0.76
C ILE A 55 5.59 -9.06 1.93
N GLU A 56 6.18 -8.16 2.70
CA GLU A 56 7.04 -8.52 3.81
C GLU A 56 6.29 -8.84 5.10
N THR A 57 5.25 -8.07 5.41
CA THR A 57 4.59 -8.17 6.71
C THR A 57 3.24 -8.88 6.65
N GLY A 58 2.64 -8.96 5.48
CA GLY A 58 1.29 -9.52 5.32
C GLY A 58 0.18 -8.57 5.74
N GLU A 59 0.52 -7.39 6.22
CA GLU A 59 -0.49 -6.42 6.63
C GLU A 59 -1.31 -5.94 5.45
N GLU A 60 -2.61 -5.76 5.66
CA GLU A 60 -3.49 -5.27 4.60
C GLU A 60 -3.42 -3.77 4.46
N TYR A 61 -3.48 -3.31 3.22
CA TYR A 61 -3.45 -1.90 2.86
C TYR A 61 -4.60 -1.58 1.93
N TRP A 62 -5.08 -0.35 2.02
CA TRP A 62 -6.04 0.19 1.07
C TRP A 62 -5.30 1.15 0.16
N VAL A 63 -5.39 0.93 -1.15
CA VAL A 63 -4.75 1.77 -2.17
C VAL A 63 -5.85 2.29 -3.08
N SER A 64 -5.95 3.60 -3.21
CA SER A 64 -6.98 4.22 -4.05
C SER A 64 -6.47 5.52 -4.65
N GLY A 65 -7.19 6.02 -5.65
CA GLY A 65 -6.93 7.34 -6.20
C GLY A 65 -7.31 8.43 -5.21
N ILE A 66 -6.85 9.64 -5.48
CA ILE A 66 -7.11 10.79 -4.63
C ILE A 66 -8.54 11.29 -4.84
N LYS A 67 -9.25 11.52 -3.76
CA LYS A 67 -10.60 12.11 -3.82
C LYS A 67 -10.48 13.62 -4.00
N LYS A 68 -11.22 14.15 -4.96
CA LYS A 68 -11.15 15.57 -5.29
C LYS A 68 -11.60 16.49 -4.15
N ASN A 69 -12.43 15.97 -3.24
CA ASN A 69 -12.87 16.76 -2.10
C ASN A 69 -11.86 16.78 -0.95
N GLY A 70 -10.71 16.10 -1.11
CA GLY A 70 -9.67 16.07 -0.10
C GLY A 70 -9.98 15.20 1.11
N GLN A 71 -11.04 14.39 1.04
CA GLN A 71 -11.45 13.57 2.18
C GLN A 71 -11.13 12.11 1.97
N ASP A 72 -9.85 11.83 1.70
CA ASP A 72 -9.39 10.46 1.48
C ASP A 72 -9.38 9.64 2.75
N ARG A 73 -8.96 10.27 3.85
CA ARG A 73 -8.87 9.56 5.11
C ARG A 73 -10.21 9.59 5.82
N HIS A 74 -10.59 8.41 6.33
CA HIS A 74 -11.78 8.31 7.14
C HIS A 74 -11.54 9.12 8.42
N TRP A 75 -12.29 10.18 8.58
CA TRP A 75 -12.06 11.13 9.66
C TRP A 75 -12.14 10.50 11.06
N CYS A 76 -12.93 9.45 11.23
CA CYS A 76 -13.02 8.72 12.50
C CYS A 76 -11.70 8.09 12.91
N GLY A 77 -10.84 7.81 11.95
CA GLY A 77 -9.54 7.22 12.22
C GLY A 77 -8.57 8.19 12.84
N GLY A 78 -8.81 9.43 12.67
CA GLY A 78 -8.03 10.47 13.29
C GLY A 78 -6.57 10.47 13.02
N GLY A 79 -5.75 10.99 12.82
CA GLY A 79 -4.35 10.99 12.55
C GLY A 79 -4.04 11.70 11.26
N LYS A 80 -2.86 12.26 11.24
CA LYS A 80 -2.40 12.97 10.07
C LYS A 80 -2.05 12.01 8.96
N ILE A 81 -2.21 12.48 7.73
CA ILE A 81 -1.74 11.76 6.55
C ILE A 81 -0.30 12.20 6.30
N MET A 82 0.58 11.23 6.05
CA MET A 82 1.95 11.52 5.64
C MET A 82 1.94 11.77 4.15
N ILE A 83 2.37 12.95 3.72
CA ILE A 83 2.40 13.30 2.31
C ILE A 83 3.84 13.43 1.85
N ASP A 84 4.16 12.80 0.71
CA ASP A 84 5.48 12.92 0.13
C ASP A 84 5.68 14.33 -0.41
N LYS A 85 6.74 14.96 0.00
CA LYS A 85 7.07 16.33 -0.40
C LYS A 85 6.99 16.53 -1.91
N LYS A 86 7.43 15.55 -2.69
CA LYS A 86 7.42 15.64 -4.15
C LYS A 86 6.01 15.65 -4.75
N SER A 87 5.01 15.19 -4.01
CA SER A 87 3.66 15.07 -4.53
C SER A 87 2.73 16.21 -4.11
N ILE A 88 3.21 17.15 -3.29
CA ILE A 88 2.35 18.20 -2.73
C ILE A 88 1.69 19.03 -3.82
N ASP A 89 2.47 19.50 -4.80
CA ASP A 89 1.92 20.35 -5.86
C ASP A 89 0.84 19.62 -6.66
N GLU A 90 1.10 18.38 -7.01
CA GLU A 90 0.14 17.57 -7.75
C GLU A 90 -1.12 17.32 -6.92
N TYR A 91 -0.95 17.02 -5.63
CA TYR A 91 -2.07 16.81 -4.72
C TYR A 91 -2.95 18.06 -4.63
N LEU A 92 -2.34 19.23 -4.43
CA LEU A 92 -3.10 20.48 -4.31
C LEU A 92 -3.88 20.81 -5.58
N LYS A 93 -3.32 20.51 -6.74
CA LYS A 93 -4.04 20.67 -8.00
C LYS A 93 -5.26 19.75 -8.09
N LEU A 94 -5.11 18.52 -7.65
CA LEU A 94 -6.21 17.55 -7.72
C LEU A 94 -7.37 17.91 -6.81
N VAL A 95 -7.10 18.44 -5.64
CA VAL A 95 -8.13 18.82 -4.67
C VAL A 95 -8.53 20.28 -4.76
N ASP A 96 -7.87 21.04 -5.65
CA ASP A 96 -8.15 22.45 -5.89
C ASP A 96 -8.01 23.30 -4.62
N PHE A 97 -6.94 23.07 -3.87
CA PHE A 97 -6.60 23.88 -2.70
C PHE A 97 -5.33 24.66 -2.98
N ASP A 98 -5.23 25.86 -2.41
CA ASP A 98 -4.07 26.72 -2.60
C ASP A 98 -2.89 26.30 -1.73
N ILE A 99 -3.15 25.88 -0.51
CA ILE A 99 -2.10 25.48 0.43
C ILE A 99 -2.47 24.20 1.16
N LEU A 100 -1.45 23.49 1.62
CA LEU A 100 -1.62 22.27 2.39
C LEU A 100 -1.98 22.60 3.84
N ASP A 101 -2.99 21.92 4.37
CA ASP A 101 -3.39 22.10 5.76
C ASP A 101 -2.49 21.27 6.67
N GLU A 102 -1.55 21.92 7.32
CA GLU A 102 -0.57 21.23 8.17
C GLU A 102 -1.17 20.59 9.41
N LYS A 103 -2.41 20.90 9.73
CA LYS A 103 -3.11 20.22 10.82
C LYS A 103 -3.43 18.76 10.44
N ASN A 104 -3.64 18.52 9.15
CA ASN A 104 -4.04 17.21 8.65
C ASN A 104 -2.93 16.42 7.99
N PHE A 105 -1.77 17.05 7.75
CA PHE A 105 -0.69 16.41 7.01
C PHE A 105 0.65 16.54 7.71
N THR A 106 1.45 15.50 7.57
CA THR A 106 2.87 15.54 7.94
C THR A 106 3.68 15.36 6.67
N ILE A 107 4.55 16.31 6.37
CA ILE A 107 5.37 16.25 5.16
C ILE A 107 6.55 15.32 5.40
N ILE A 108 6.71 14.34 4.53
CA ILE A 108 7.83 13.41 4.59
C ILE A 108 8.47 13.28 3.21
N GLU A 109 9.54 12.53 3.11
CA GLU A 109 10.14 12.17 1.83
C GLU A 109 10.08 10.65 1.72
N PHE A 110 9.46 10.16 0.66
CA PHE A 110 9.36 8.72 0.45
C PHE A 110 10.75 8.13 0.16
N SER A 111 11.01 6.99 0.78
CA SER A 111 12.21 6.23 0.48
C SER A 111 12.03 5.50 -0.84
N LYS A 112 13.12 5.34 -1.57
CA LYS A 112 13.10 4.58 -2.81
C LYS A 112 12.94 3.10 -2.50
N THR A 113 12.05 2.43 -3.21
CA THR A 113 11.81 0.99 -3.03
C THR A 113 12.81 0.20 -3.87
N ASP A 114 13.46 -0.78 -3.25
CA ASP A 114 14.35 -1.70 -3.96
C ASP A 114 13.52 -2.83 -4.56
N LYS A 115 13.17 -2.67 -5.82
CA LYS A 115 12.31 -3.64 -6.52
C LYS A 115 12.96 -5.00 -6.67
N SER A 116 14.29 -5.03 -6.80
CA SER A 116 15.02 -6.30 -6.95
C SER A 116 14.85 -7.19 -5.73
N ARG A 117 14.91 -6.59 -4.55
CA ARG A 117 14.73 -7.31 -3.30
C ARG A 117 13.36 -7.97 -3.23
N PHE A 118 12.32 -7.24 -3.64
CA PHE A 118 10.96 -7.75 -3.59
C PHE A 118 10.70 -8.81 -4.66
N ASN A 119 11.34 -8.70 -5.81
CA ASN A 119 11.27 -9.75 -6.83
C ASN A 119 11.85 -11.06 -6.32
N GLU A 120 12.94 -11.00 -5.58
CA GLU A 120 13.54 -12.18 -4.97
C GLU A 120 12.61 -12.83 -3.95
N ILE A 121 11.98 -12.03 -3.12
CA ILE A 121 11.05 -12.51 -2.11
C ILE A 121 9.87 -13.20 -2.79
N GLU A 122 9.28 -12.60 -3.81
CA GLU A 122 8.16 -13.16 -4.54
C GLU A 122 8.53 -14.49 -5.22
N ASN A 123 9.69 -14.54 -5.85
CA ASN A 123 10.15 -15.76 -6.51
C ASN A 123 10.36 -16.88 -5.50
N THR A 124 10.92 -16.58 -4.36
CA THR A 124 11.12 -17.56 -3.30
C THR A 124 9.79 -18.12 -2.80
N GLU A 125 8.82 -17.25 -2.61
CA GLU A 125 7.49 -17.67 -2.17
C GLU A 125 6.80 -18.55 -3.21
N ILE A 126 6.91 -18.21 -4.48
CA ILE A 126 6.33 -18.98 -5.55
C ILE A 126 6.96 -20.38 -5.59
N GLU A 127 8.26 -20.48 -5.48
CA GLU A 127 8.96 -21.77 -5.44
C GLU A 127 8.48 -22.61 -4.26
N PHE A 128 8.37 -22.02 -3.10
CA PHE A 128 7.90 -22.69 -1.91
C PHE A 128 6.47 -23.19 -2.09
N MET A 129 5.60 -22.39 -2.68
CA MET A 129 4.22 -22.78 -2.93
C MET A 129 4.14 -23.93 -3.93
N ASP A 130 4.98 -23.92 -4.95
CA ASP A 130 5.02 -25.00 -5.92
C ASP A 130 5.42 -26.32 -5.27
N GLU A 131 6.38 -26.30 -4.39
CA GLU A 131 6.82 -27.49 -3.67
C GLU A 131 5.74 -28.00 -2.72
N SER A 132 4.97 -27.15 -2.13
CA SER A 132 3.96 -27.53 -1.15
C SER A 132 2.60 -27.83 -1.77
N ARG A 133 2.45 -27.78 -3.08
CA ARG A 133 1.15 -27.98 -3.72
C ARG A 133 0.61 -29.39 -3.57
N SER A 134 1.48 -30.33 -3.35
CA SER A 134 1.05 -31.69 -3.11
C SER A 134 0.39 -31.81 -1.73
N ALA A 135 0.61 -30.87 -0.85
CA ALA A 135 -0.03 -30.80 0.45
C ALA A 135 -1.09 -29.73 0.41
N THR A 136 -2.03 -29.78 1.28
CA THR A 136 -3.07 -28.80 1.33
C THR A 136 -2.55 -27.58 2.01
N TYR A 137 -1.88 -26.80 1.28
CA TYR A 137 -1.20 -25.67 1.78
C TYR A 137 -2.08 -24.48 1.81
N TRP A 138 -1.96 -23.61 2.69
CA TRP A 138 -2.74 -22.39 2.79
C TRP A 138 -4.12 -22.54 3.26
N ASP A 139 -4.68 -23.66 3.20
CA ASP A 139 -5.90 -23.80 3.74
C ASP A 139 -5.88 -23.71 5.08
N ASN A 140 -5.31 -23.51 5.35
CA ASN A 140 -5.23 -23.31 6.60
C ASN A 140 -4.46 -22.20 6.85
N ASN A 141 -4.06 -22.12 6.52
CA ASN A 141 -3.39 -21.42 6.84
C ASN A 141 -3.25 -20.53 6.46
N LYS A 142 -3.64 -20.23 6.29
CA LYS A 142 -3.29 -19.65 6.15
C LYS A 142 -2.92 -19.39 6.47
N ARG A 143 -2.88 -19.38 7.03
CA ARG A 143 -2.24 -19.19 7.47
C ARG A 143 -1.41 -19.27 7.55
N LYS A 144 -1.20 -19.52 7.65
CA LYS A 144 -0.25 -19.67 7.64
C LYS A 144 0.47 -19.33 7.32
N LEU A 145 0.45 -19.00 7.35
CA LEU A 145 1.31 -18.89 6.99
C LEU A 145 1.85 -18.84 7.22
N SER A 146 1.79 -18.92 7.53
CA SER A 146 2.48 -19.07 7.69
C SER A 146 3.03 -19.41 7.88
N SER A 147 3.01 -19.77 8.28
CA SER A 147 3.59 -20.19 8.39
C SER A 147 4.28 -20.33 8.21
N ILE A 148 4.55 -20.41 8.27
CA ILE A 148 5.23 -20.63 8.03
C ILE A 148 5.63 -20.45 8.17
#